data_55dbb14bb833fd40a05947327882bc64
#
_entry.id   55dbb14bb833fd40a05947327882bc64
#
_cell.length_a   1.000
_cell.length_b   1.000
_cell.length_c   1.000
_cell.angle_alpha   90.00
_cell.angle_beta   90.00
_cell.angle_gamma   90.00
#
_symmetry.space_group_name_H-M   'P 1'
#
loop_
_entity.id
_entity.type
_entity.pdbx_description
1 polymer ?
#
loop_
_entity_poly.entity_id
_entity_poly.type
_entity_poly.pdbx_seq_one_letter_code
_entity_poly.pdbx_strand_id
1 'polypeptide(L)'
;MKTIKDTVTISRDNTIYIPPVIRGALNLKRNDKISLEVAYGAIIIKPYFDIVDWADHYLYAHNFKSFYKVGRDRVTGITTVILVNGRVGVAQCSPNDKFNDNVGEAIALARALGAYDEIPKEIFE
;
A
#
# COMPACT_ATOMS: atom_id res chain seq x y z
N MET A 1 -25.10 -4.39 -1.55
CA MET A 1 -23.86 -5.20 -1.43
C MET A 1 -24.21 -6.62 -1.00
N LYS A 2 -23.68 -7.59 -1.71
CA LYS A 2 -23.94 -8.99 -1.39
C LYS A 2 -22.96 -9.47 -0.31
N THR A 3 -23.48 -9.99 0.79
CA THR A 3 -22.68 -10.54 1.88
C THR A 3 -22.39 -12.01 1.61
N ILE A 4 -21.13 -12.40 1.75
CA ILE A 4 -20.69 -13.78 1.64
C ILE A 4 -20.46 -14.31 3.05
N LYS A 5 -21.13 -15.42 3.40
CA LYS A 5 -21.03 -16.01 4.73
C LYS A 5 -20.63 -17.48 4.63
N ASP A 6 -19.90 -17.92 5.63
CA ASP A 6 -19.60 -19.33 5.83
C ASP A 6 -19.36 -19.57 7.32
N THR A 7 -19.38 -20.83 7.71
CA THR A 7 -19.14 -21.24 9.10
C THR A 7 -17.96 -22.19 9.12
N VAL A 8 -17.00 -21.92 9.99
CA VAL A 8 -15.82 -22.78 10.18
C VAL A 8 -15.63 -23.07 11.66
N THR A 9 -14.90 -24.13 11.94
CA THR A 9 -14.59 -24.54 13.31
C THR A 9 -13.11 -24.29 13.57
N ILE A 10 -12.80 -23.76 14.76
CA ILE A 10 -11.42 -23.64 15.21
C ILE A 10 -10.87 -25.05 15.44
N SER A 11 -9.77 -25.40 14.79
CA SER A 11 -9.16 -26.71 14.89
C SER A 11 -8.46 -26.92 16.23
N ARG A 12 -8.04 -28.15 16.49
CA ARG A 12 -7.27 -28.51 17.68
C ARG A 12 -6.00 -27.66 17.80
N ASP A 13 -5.41 -27.25 16.70
CA ASP A 13 -4.18 -26.45 16.65
C ASP A 13 -4.45 -24.95 16.72
N ASN A 14 -5.69 -24.55 17.05
CA ASN A 14 -6.09 -23.14 17.10
C ASN A 14 -6.01 -22.44 15.75
N THR A 15 -6.19 -23.18 14.67
CA THR A 15 -6.21 -22.62 13.32
C THR A 15 -7.63 -22.63 12.77
N ILE A 16 -7.88 -21.79 11.79
CA ILE A 16 -9.11 -21.81 11.01
C ILE A 16 -8.78 -22.00 9.53
N TYR A 17 -9.67 -22.71 8.84
CA TYR A 17 -9.59 -22.85 7.40
C TYR A 17 -10.43 -21.77 6.75
N ILE A 18 -9.83 -21.00 5.83
CA ILE A 18 -10.57 -19.99 5.09
C ILE A 18 -11.18 -20.65 3.86
N PRO A 19 -12.53 -20.74 3.78
CA PRO A 19 -13.17 -21.41 2.65
C PRO A 19 -12.84 -20.77 1.30
N PRO A 20 -12.82 -21.55 0.22
CA PRO A 20 -12.51 -21.03 -1.12
C PRO A 20 -13.40 -19.87 -1.55
N VAL A 21 -14.68 -19.87 -1.17
CA VAL A 21 -15.59 -18.77 -1.53
C VAL A 21 -15.13 -17.44 -0.92
N ILE A 22 -14.64 -17.47 0.31
CA ILE A 22 -14.14 -16.28 1.02
C ILE A 22 -12.77 -15.87 0.46
N ARG A 23 -11.88 -16.85 0.24
CA ARG A 23 -10.58 -16.57 -0.38
C ARG A 23 -10.75 -15.92 -1.76
N GLY A 24 -11.69 -16.42 -2.56
CA GLY A 24 -11.97 -15.84 -3.87
C GLY A 24 -12.53 -14.43 -3.79
N ALA A 25 -13.41 -14.16 -2.83
CA ALA A 25 -13.98 -12.83 -2.63
C ALA A 25 -12.93 -11.79 -2.25
N LEU A 26 -11.89 -12.19 -1.51
CA LEU A 26 -10.79 -11.33 -1.09
C LEU A 26 -9.58 -11.42 -2.02
N ASN A 27 -9.66 -12.24 -3.07
CA ASN A 27 -8.55 -12.50 -3.99
C ASN A 27 -7.28 -12.98 -3.28
N LEU A 28 -7.45 -13.84 -2.26
CA LEU A 28 -6.33 -14.41 -1.51
C LEU A 28 -5.83 -15.66 -2.20
N LYS A 29 -4.52 -15.79 -2.26
CA LYS A 29 -3.83 -16.94 -2.86
C LYS A 29 -3.00 -17.65 -1.80
N ARG A 30 -2.63 -18.89 -2.09
CA ARG A 30 -1.78 -19.68 -1.22
C ARG A 30 -0.48 -18.91 -0.94
N ASN A 31 -0.07 -18.92 0.33
CA ASN A 31 1.13 -18.25 0.85
C ASN A 31 1.04 -16.71 0.86
N ASP A 32 -0.12 -16.15 0.56
CA ASP A 32 -0.29 -14.70 0.72
C ASP A 32 -0.24 -14.33 2.20
N LYS A 33 0.32 -13.15 2.47
CA LYS A 33 0.22 -12.55 3.79
C LYS A 33 -1.14 -11.91 3.95
N ILE A 34 -1.70 -12.02 5.14
CA ILE A 34 -2.96 -11.36 5.48
C ILE A 34 -2.78 -10.58 6.77
N SER A 35 -3.60 -9.56 6.92
CA SER A 35 -3.66 -8.75 8.13
C SER A 35 -4.86 -9.19 8.96
N LEU A 36 -4.66 -9.37 10.25
CA LEU A 36 -5.72 -9.72 11.20
C LEU A 36 -5.86 -8.62 12.23
N GLU A 37 -7.08 -8.22 12.49
CA GLU A 37 -7.38 -7.27 13.56
C GLU A 37 -8.66 -7.66 14.29
N VAL A 38 -8.78 -7.23 15.54
CA VAL A 38 -9.99 -7.42 16.33
C VAL A 38 -10.66 -6.07 16.53
N ALA A 39 -11.89 -5.97 16.08
CA ALA A 39 -12.70 -4.75 16.23
C ALA A 39 -14.16 -5.13 16.29
N TYR A 40 -14.92 -4.42 17.10
CA TYR A 40 -16.38 -4.60 17.19
C TYR A 40 -16.79 -6.04 17.51
N GLY A 41 -15.99 -6.74 18.31
CA GLY A 41 -16.28 -8.15 18.66
C GLY A 41 -16.06 -9.14 17.52
N ALA A 42 -15.29 -8.76 16.51
CA ALA A 42 -15.05 -9.60 15.34
C ALA A 42 -13.57 -9.66 14.99
N ILE A 43 -13.18 -10.72 14.30
CA ILE A 43 -11.87 -10.80 13.66
C ILE A 43 -12.04 -10.33 12.23
N ILE A 44 -11.26 -9.31 11.85
CA ILE A 44 -11.28 -8.75 10.50
C ILE A 44 -10.04 -9.25 9.77
N ILE A 45 -10.24 -9.90 8.63
CA ILE A 45 -9.17 -10.42 7.78
C ILE A 45 -9.13 -9.56 6.52
N LYS A 46 -7.96 -8.99 6.26
CA LYS A 46 -7.73 -8.17 5.06
C LYS A 46 -6.52 -8.67 4.30
N PRO A 47 -6.46 -8.48 2.97
CA PRO A 47 -5.20 -8.67 2.27
C PRO A 47 -4.12 -7.77 2.89
N TYR A 48 -2.91 -8.30 3.01
CA TYR A 48 -1.79 -7.54 3.58
C TYR A 48 -1.37 -6.43 2.61
N PHE A 49 -1.30 -5.20 3.11
CA PHE A 49 -0.79 -4.08 2.34
C PHE A 49 0.66 -3.82 2.74
N ASP A 50 1.55 -3.83 1.76
CA ASP A 50 2.96 -3.49 1.94
C ASP A 50 3.27 -2.23 1.14
N ILE A 51 3.51 -1.12 1.86
CA ILE A 51 3.78 0.17 1.24
C ILE A 51 5.05 0.16 0.39
N VAL A 52 6.06 -0.62 0.80
CA VAL A 52 7.32 -0.72 0.05
C VAL A 52 7.09 -1.44 -1.27
N ASP A 53 6.34 -2.56 -1.25
CA ASP A 53 6.01 -3.29 -2.47
C ASP A 53 5.19 -2.42 -3.42
N TRP A 54 4.20 -1.68 -2.89
CA TRP A 54 3.43 -0.76 -3.72
C TRP A 54 4.34 0.27 -4.40
N ALA A 55 5.23 0.89 -3.61
CA ALA A 55 6.13 1.93 -4.11
C ALA A 55 7.05 1.38 -5.21
N ASP A 56 7.63 0.20 -4.98
CA ASP A 56 8.53 -0.41 -5.96
C ASP A 56 7.81 -0.72 -7.27
N HIS A 57 6.59 -1.28 -7.19
CA HIS A 57 5.79 -1.55 -8.39
C HIS A 57 5.35 -0.27 -9.08
N TYR A 58 4.97 0.76 -8.32
CA TYR A 58 4.55 2.03 -8.88
C TYR A 58 5.69 2.71 -9.64
N LEU A 59 6.88 2.75 -9.05
CA LEU A 59 8.06 3.34 -9.70
C LEU A 59 8.47 2.54 -10.93
N TYR A 60 8.40 1.21 -10.84
CA TYR A 60 8.72 0.36 -12.00
C TYR A 60 7.76 0.62 -13.15
N ALA A 61 6.47 0.73 -12.87
CA ALA A 61 5.46 0.99 -13.89
C ALA A 61 5.62 2.36 -14.56
N HIS A 62 6.19 3.33 -13.84
CA HIS A 62 6.38 4.70 -14.33
C HIS A 62 7.83 5.02 -14.65
N ASN A 63 8.70 4.01 -14.68
CA ASN A 63 10.15 4.21 -14.93
C ASN A 63 10.40 4.37 -16.42
N PHE A 64 9.84 5.40 -17.01
CA PHE A 64 10.07 5.77 -18.41
C PHE A 64 11.19 6.79 -18.50
N LYS A 65 12.28 6.52 -17.82
CA LYS A 65 13.56 7.22 -17.97
C LYS A 65 13.48 8.71 -18.28
N SER A 66 13.96 9.53 -17.40
CA SER A 66 14.20 10.95 -17.66
C SER A 66 12.96 11.82 -17.82
N PHE A 67 11.74 11.33 -17.56
CA PHE A 67 10.58 12.21 -17.62
C PHE A 67 10.36 12.99 -16.32
N TYR A 68 11.14 12.70 -15.28
CA TYR A 68 11.10 13.45 -14.03
C TYR A 68 12.46 13.45 -13.33
N LYS A 69 12.63 14.42 -12.44
CA LYS A 69 13.80 14.53 -11.55
C LYS A 69 13.33 14.41 -10.10
N VAL A 70 14.20 13.87 -9.26
CA VAL A 70 13.91 13.64 -7.84
C VAL A 70 14.92 14.42 -7.00
N GLY A 71 14.42 15.21 -6.05
CA GLY A 71 15.23 15.85 -5.01
C GLY A 71 14.85 15.28 -3.65
N ARG A 72 15.84 14.97 -2.83
CA ARG A 72 15.62 14.46 -1.47
C ARG A 72 16.35 15.32 -0.47
N ASP A 73 15.62 15.74 0.56
CA ASP A 73 16.21 16.42 1.71
C ASP A 73 16.07 15.49 2.92
N ARG A 74 17.20 14.93 3.35
CA ARG A 74 17.20 13.95 4.43
C ARG A 74 17.01 14.58 5.80
N VAL A 75 17.24 15.88 5.92
CA VAL A 75 17.05 16.62 7.19
C VAL A 75 15.56 16.85 7.44
N THR A 76 14.84 17.30 6.41
CA THR A 76 13.41 17.58 6.52
C THR A 76 12.54 16.35 6.21
N GLY A 77 13.10 15.32 5.58
CA GLY A 77 12.35 14.16 5.11
C GLY A 77 11.50 14.44 3.87
N ILE A 78 11.77 15.53 3.17
CA ILE A 78 10.99 15.93 2.01
C ILE A 78 11.59 15.32 0.74
N THR A 79 10.73 14.65 -0.06
CA THR A 79 11.06 14.19 -1.40
C THR A 79 10.25 15.02 -2.39
N THR A 80 10.92 15.57 -3.39
CA THR A 80 10.31 16.39 -4.42
C THR A 80 10.51 15.72 -5.78
N VAL A 81 9.43 15.59 -6.55
CA VAL A 81 9.47 15.11 -7.94
C VAL A 81 9.06 16.26 -8.85
N ILE A 82 9.87 16.52 -9.86
CA ILE A 82 9.60 17.56 -10.87
C ILE A 82 9.50 16.88 -12.23
N LEU A 83 8.34 16.96 -12.85
CA LEU A 83 8.14 16.41 -14.18
C LEU A 83 8.76 17.30 -15.25
N VAL A 84 9.01 16.73 -16.42
CA VAL A 84 9.56 17.47 -17.57
C VAL A 84 8.67 18.67 -17.93
N ASN A 85 7.34 18.55 -17.73
CA ASN A 85 6.41 19.64 -18.00
C ASN A 85 6.35 20.72 -16.89
N GLY A 86 7.19 20.57 -15.84
CA GLY A 86 7.27 21.54 -14.75
C GLY A 86 6.34 21.25 -13.57
N ARG A 87 5.46 20.26 -13.66
CA ARG A 87 4.59 19.89 -12.53
C ARG A 87 5.43 19.30 -11.39
N VAL A 88 5.04 19.61 -10.17
CA VAL A 88 5.78 19.23 -8.97
C VAL A 88 4.88 18.44 -8.03
N GLY A 89 5.44 17.38 -7.46
CA GLY A 89 4.83 16.63 -6.37
C GLY A 89 5.80 16.54 -5.20
N VAL A 90 5.25 16.55 -3.98
CA VAL A 90 6.05 16.53 -2.76
C VAL A 90 5.49 15.49 -1.83
N ALA A 91 6.38 14.75 -1.17
CA ALA A 91 6.05 13.84 -0.08
C ALA A 91 6.93 14.15 1.10
N GLN A 92 6.36 14.13 2.30
CA GLN A 92 7.10 14.37 3.53
C GLN A 92 6.97 13.18 4.46
N CYS A 93 8.10 12.72 4.97
CA CYS A 93 8.15 11.66 5.96
C CYS A 93 8.03 12.27 7.37
N SER A 94 7.21 11.64 8.22
CA SER A 94 7.17 12.00 9.64
C SER A 94 8.50 11.65 10.29
N PRO A 95 8.99 12.48 11.26
CA PRO A 95 10.25 12.18 11.96
C PRO A 95 10.28 10.82 12.66
N ASN A 96 9.12 10.26 12.98
CA ASN A 96 9.00 8.97 13.65
C ASN A 96 8.87 7.80 12.71
N ASP A 97 8.76 8.04 11.41
CA ASP A 97 8.62 6.99 10.41
C ASP A 97 9.97 6.56 9.87
N LYS A 98 10.12 5.26 9.63
CA LYS A 98 11.27 4.76 8.90
C LYS A 98 11.07 5.10 7.43
N PHE A 99 11.72 6.16 6.99
CA PHE A 99 11.57 6.65 5.64
C PHE A 99 12.27 5.72 4.64
N ASN A 100 11.51 5.27 3.67
CA ASN A 100 12.04 4.56 2.51
C ASN A 100 12.02 5.52 1.31
N ASP A 101 13.19 5.69 0.67
CA ASP A 101 13.34 6.61 -0.45
C ASP A 101 12.33 6.33 -1.57
N ASN A 102 12.09 5.05 -1.86
CA ASN A 102 11.17 4.67 -2.93
C ASN A 102 9.72 5.02 -2.59
N VAL A 103 9.33 4.88 -1.33
CA VAL A 103 7.98 5.27 -0.89
C VAL A 103 7.77 6.77 -1.08
N GLY A 104 8.73 7.58 -0.64
CA GLY A 104 8.66 9.04 -0.82
C GLY A 104 8.60 9.43 -2.28
N GLU A 105 9.44 8.80 -3.11
CA GLU A 105 9.47 9.08 -4.55
C GLU A 105 8.14 8.68 -5.22
N ALA A 106 7.60 7.51 -4.90
CA ALA A 106 6.33 7.04 -5.49
C ALA A 106 5.17 7.97 -5.14
N ILE A 107 5.08 8.41 -3.87
CA ILE A 107 4.03 9.33 -3.45
C ILE A 107 4.18 10.69 -4.14
N ALA A 108 5.40 11.22 -4.16
CA ALA A 108 5.68 12.50 -4.80
C ALA A 108 5.40 12.44 -6.32
N LEU A 109 5.77 11.33 -6.96
CA LEU A 109 5.50 11.13 -8.39
C LEU A 109 4.01 11.09 -8.67
N ALA A 110 3.23 10.33 -7.89
CA ALA A 110 1.78 10.27 -8.06
C ALA A 110 1.15 11.66 -7.91
N ARG A 111 1.60 12.44 -6.94
CA ARG A 111 1.12 13.81 -6.73
C ARG A 111 1.48 14.73 -7.89
N ALA A 112 2.70 14.62 -8.42
CA ALA A 112 3.12 15.41 -9.58
C ALA A 112 2.29 15.07 -10.81
N LEU A 113 1.94 13.80 -11.00
CA LEU A 113 1.09 13.35 -12.09
C LEU A 113 -0.39 13.73 -11.92
N GLY A 114 -0.79 14.20 -10.74
CA GLY A 114 -2.19 14.44 -10.42
C GLY A 114 -2.97 13.16 -10.17
N ALA A 115 -2.28 12.05 -9.97
CA ALA A 115 -2.88 10.72 -9.80
C ALA A 115 -3.06 10.39 -8.31
N TYR A 116 -3.75 11.27 -7.58
CA TYR A 116 -3.94 11.12 -6.13
C TYR A 116 -4.72 9.85 -5.77
N ASP A 117 -5.59 9.39 -6.66
CA ASP A 117 -6.38 8.18 -6.50
C ASP A 117 -5.53 6.91 -6.62
N GLU A 118 -4.32 7.00 -7.18
CA GLU A 118 -3.39 5.89 -7.26
C GLU A 118 -2.57 5.70 -5.99
N ILE A 119 -2.62 6.67 -5.07
CA ILE A 119 -1.94 6.55 -3.77
C ILE A 119 -2.84 5.75 -2.84
N PRO A 120 -2.35 4.61 -2.29
CA PRO A 120 -3.18 3.77 -1.43
C PRO A 120 -3.67 4.51 -0.19
N LYS A 121 -4.92 4.29 0.18
CA LYS A 121 -5.53 4.92 1.36
C LYS A 121 -4.81 4.53 2.65
N GLU A 122 -4.27 3.32 2.69
CA GLU A 122 -3.58 2.76 3.85
C GLU A 122 -2.38 3.60 4.28
N ILE A 123 -1.82 4.40 3.37
CA ILE A 123 -0.71 5.31 3.68
C ILE A 123 -1.13 6.41 4.67
N PHE A 124 -2.41 6.77 4.65
CA PHE A 124 -2.95 7.86 5.47
C PHE A 124 -3.67 7.36 6.73
N GLU A 125 -3.68 6.08 6.97
CA GLU A 125 -4.31 5.48 8.16
C GLU A 125 -3.35 5.33 9.32
#